data_1d858c50da119cb4dbfd7e8aa5d391bf
#
_entry.id   1d858c50da119cb4dbfd7e8aa5d391bf
#
_cell.length_a   1.000
_cell.length_b   1.000
_cell.length_c   1.000
_cell.angle_alpha   90.00
_cell.angle_beta   90.00
_cell.angle_gamma   90.00
#
_symmetry.space_group_name_H-M   'P 1'
#
loop_
_entity.id
_entity.type
_entity.pdbx_description
1 polymer ?
#
loop_
_entity_poly.entity_id
_entity_poly.type
_entity_poly.pdbx_seq_one_letter_code
_entity_poly.pdbx_strand_id
1 'polypeptide(L)'
;SAASDTELNEKFVSGWLDKENNPVPDLFEFTKCVLRIPEAHEMIARYTVLDEDAKRLILLRPYQIHAIEAIREASKTGKSGYVWHTTGSGKTLTSYKATRNLLMDIPSIDKTIFLIDRKDLDTQTTMAFQAYANNDLVDVDETDNVNDLKKKLKSEDRQVIVTTIQKMQILISKRLKEDTPEYQKIKNLKIAFVVDECHRAVTPKTKRELERFFGRSLWYGFTGTPRFAENPYPQLGDLPRTTEKLYGERLHKYTIQNAIHDKAVLGFQVEHNGPKNVADETDSSVYNNETHMLRVLDIILNKSYHKLGFQNG
;
A
#
# COMPACT_ATOMS: atom_id res chain seq x y z
N SER A 1 -8.95 20.69 3.79
CA SER A 1 -7.80 21.17 4.56
C SER A 1 -8.08 21.13 6.05
N ALA A 2 -7.03 21.06 6.89
CA ALA A 2 -7.15 21.10 8.34
C ALA A 2 -7.50 22.49 8.88
N ALA A 3 -7.41 23.51 8.07
CA ALA A 3 -7.73 24.90 8.44
C ALA A 3 -8.51 25.57 7.32
N SER A 4 -9.44 26.45 7.71
CA SER A 4 -10.05 27.46 6.86
C SER A 4 -9.48 28.83 7.24
N ASP A 5 -9.86 29.89 6.51
CA ASP A 5 -9.39 31.25 6.80
C ASP A 5 -9.79 31.73 8.19
N THR A 6 -10.74 31.11 8.85
CA THR A 6 -11.30 31.51 10.13
C THR A 6 -11.29 30.47 11.23
N GLU A 7 -11.20 29.15 10.89
CA GLU A 7 -11.31 28.09 11.89
C GLU A 7 -10.44 26.86 11.55
N LEU A 8 -9.88 26.25 12.59
CA LEU A 8 -9.19 24.96 12.50
C LEU A 8 -10.23 23.83 12.40
N ASN A 9 -10.15 23.04 11.35
CA ASN A 9 -10.99 21.85 11.23
C ASN A 9 -10.36 20.68 11.99
N GLU A 10 -10.77 20.48 13.23
CA GLU A 10 -10.23 19.44 14.11
C GLU A 10 -10.33 18.01 13.55
N LYS A 11 -11.26 17.75 12.62
CA LYS A 11 -11.39 16.44 11.98
C LYS A 11 -10.16 16.05 11.15
N PHE A 12 -9.39 17.04 10.71
CA PHE A 12 -8.17 16.81 9.90
C PHE A 12 -6.87 17.03 10.68
N VAL A 13 -6.97 17.37 11.96
CA VAL A 13 -5.80 17.46 12.83
C VAL A 13 -5.40 16.04 13.25
N SER A 14 -4.12 15.72 13.11
CA SER A 14 -3.55 14.48 13.66
C SER A 14 -2.42 14.84 14.62
N GLY A 15 -2.37 14.15 15.77
CA GLY A 15 -1.24 14.21 16.67
C GLY A 15 -0.03 13.48 16.11
N TRP A 16 1.14 13.75 16.69
CA TRP A 16 2.33 12.97 16.39
C TRP A 16 2.27 11.61 17.09
N LEU A 17 2.70 10.57 16.39
CA LEU A 17 2.80 9.21 16.89
C LEU A 17 4.27 8.77 16.86
N ASP A 18 4.68 7.97 17.83
CA ASP A 18 5.96 7.26 17.79
C ASP A 18 5.94 6.07 16.80
N LYS A 19 7.03 5.33 16.72
CA LYS A 19 7.16 4.17 15.81
C LYS A 19 6.25 3.00 16.18
N GLU A 20 5.83 2.93 17.43
CA GLU A 20 4.90 1.95 17.98
C GLU A 20 3.43 2.40 17.87
N ASN A 21 3.18 3.55 17.23
CA ASN A 21 1.88 4.23 17.09
C ASN A 21 1.28 4.74 18.42
N ASN A 22 2.11 5.07 19.41
CA ASN A 22 1.64 5.72 20.62
C ASN A 22 1.64 7.24 20.43
N PRO A 23 0.63 7.97 20.96
CA PRO A 23 0.61 9.42 20.91
C PRO A 23 1.79 10.05 21.65
N VAL A 24 2.38 11.07 21.06
CA VAL A 24 3.43 11.91 21.69
C VAL A 24 2.80 13.26 22.04
N PRO A 25 2.22 13.41 23.25
CA PRO A 25 1.51 14.63 23.64
C PRO A 25 2.43 15.75 24.10
N ASP A 26 3.68 15.44 24.44
CA ASP A 26 4.62 16.43 24.92
C ASP A 26 5.15 17.33 23.81
N LEU A 27 4.97 18.64 23.97
CA LEU A 27 5.37 19.66 22.99
C LEU A 27 6.88 19.67 22.74
N PHE A 28 7.69 19.45 23.77
CA PHE A 28 9.14 19.49 23.63
C PHE A 28 9.65 18.27 22.87
N GLU A 29 9.08 17.10 23.14
CA GLU A 29 9.40 15.89 22.38
C GLU A 29 8.94 16.00 20.93
N PHE A 30 7.73 16.52 20.69
CA PHE A 30 7.25 16.80 19.34
C PHE A 30 8.22 17.76 18.60
N THR A 31 8.62 18.85 19.28
CA THR A 31 9.53 19.83 18.68
C THR A 31 10.86 19.22 18.29
N LYS A 32 11.41 18.33 19.13
CA LYS A 32 12.64 17.61 18.81
C LYS A 32 12.49 16.67 17.63
N CYS A 33 11.35 15.98 17.53
CA CYS A 33 11.11 14.97 16.49
C CYS A 33 10.73 15.57 15.13
N VAL A 34 10.13 16.77 15.10
CA VAL A 34 9.49 17.30 13.89
C VAL A 34 9.98 18.69 13.49
N LEU A 35 10.17 19.59 14.47
CA LEU A 35 10.39 21.02 14.17
C LEU A 35 11.87 21.42 14.20
N ARG A 36 12.74 20.60 14.73
CA ARG A 36 14.17 20.85 14.73
C ARG A 36 14.76 20.66 13.32
N ILE A 37 15.79 21.38 12.99
CA ILE A 37 16.59 21.14 11.78
C ILE A 37 17.61 20.05 12.10
N PRO A 38 17.75 18.94 11.27
CA PRO A 38 17.23 18.81 9.90
C PRO A 38 15.80 18.22 9.77
N GLU A 39 15.17 17.78 10.84
CA GLU A 39 13.89 17.06 10.83
C GLU A 39 12.77 17.85 10.12
N ALA A 40 12.67 19.15 10.42
CA ALA A 40 11.68 20.01 9.74
C ALA A 40 11.90 20.10 8.22
N HIS A 41 13.16 20.12 7.77
CA HIS A 41 13.48 20.09 6.35
C HIS A 41 13.09 18.75 5.72
N GLU A 42 13.33 17.63 6.41
CA GLU A 42 12.91 16.31 5.93
C GLU A 42 11.40 16.20 5.82
N MET A 43 10.64 16.76 6.77
CA MET A 43 9.17 16.80 6.71
C MET A 43 8.68 17.48 5.43
N ILE A 44 9.29 18.57 5.03
CA ILE A 44 8.94 19.29 3.81
C ILE A 44 9.41 18.51 2.57
N ALA A 45 10.67 18.14 2.50
CA ALA A 45 11.28 17.60 1.29
C ALA A 45 10.87 16.13 1.01
N ARG A 46 10.76 15.31 2.06
CA ARG A 46 10.55 13.87 1.93
C ARG A 46 9.12 13.42 2.16
N TYR A 47 8.36 14.13 3.01
CA TYR A 47 7.05 13.67 3.48
C TYR A 47 5.88 14.59 3.12
N THR A 48 6.13 15.60 2.31
CA THR A 48 5.09 16.42 1.70
C THR A 48 4.87 15.98 0.25
N VAL A 49 3.61 15.97 -0.18
CA VAL A 49 3.19 15.67 -1.57
C VAL A 49 2.37 16.83 -2.09
N LEU A 50 2.67 17.29 -3.29
CA LEU A 50 1.84 18.24 -4.01
C LEU A 50 0.78 17.47 -4.80
N ASP A 51 -0.47 17.66 -4.44
CA ASP A 51 -1.62 17.16 -5.18
C ASP A 51 -2.08 18.27 -6.14
N GLU A 52 -1.68 18.15 -7.39
CA GLU A 52 -1.95 19.19 -8.39
C GLU A 52 -3.41 19.30 -8.76
N ASP A 53 -4.12 18.18 -8.82
CA ASP A 53 -5.53 18.17 -9.20
C ASP A 53 -6.37 18.88 -8.13
N ALA A 54 -6.08 18.61 -6.87
CA ALA A 54 -6.75 19.25 -5.76
C ALA A 54 -6.13 20.58 -5.29
N LYS A 55 -5.03 21.03 -5.95
CA LYS A 55 -4.30 22.27 -5.62
C LYS A 55 -3.95 22.41 -4.13
N ARG A 56 -3.41 21.33 -3.54
CA ARG A 56 -3.10 21.28 -2.11
C ARG A 56 -1.78 20.58 -1.83
N LEU A 57 -1.16 20.97 -0.71
CA LEU A 57 -0.05 20.25 -0.11
C LEU A 57 -0.58 19.24 0.89
N ILE A 58 -0.10 18.02 0.79
CA ILE A 58 -0.44 16.94 1.71
C ILE A 58 0.82 16.57 2.49
N LEU A 59 0.82 16.84 3.79
CA LEU A 59 1.82 16.30 4.69
C LEU A 59 1.38 14.90 5.12
N LEU A 60 2.28 13.93 4.99
CA LEU A 60 2.01 12.57 5.42
C LEU A 60 1.76 12.48 6.93
N ARG A 61 0.88 11.57 7.31
CA ARG A 61 0.63 11.28 8.72
C ARG A 61 1.81 10.50 9.34
N PRO A 62 2.02 10.58 10.66
CA PRO A 62 3.15 9.93 11.32
C PRO A 62 3.33 8.46 10.97
N TYR A 63 2.27 7.66 11.01
CA TYR A 63 2.34 6.23 10.67
C TYR A 63 2.76 5.97 9.21
N GLN A 64 2.44 6.88 8.29
CA GLN A 64 2.88 6.80 6.89
C GLN A 64 4.38 7.10 6.78
N ILE A 65 4.84 8.10 7.51
CA ILE A 65 6.26 8.45 7.61
C ILE A 65 7.06 7.27 8.16
N HIS A 66 6.63 6.70 9.28
CA HIS A 66 7.30 5.54 9.89
C HIS A 66 7.34 4.33 8.97
N ALA A 67 6.29 4.09 8.20
CA ALA A 67 6.28 3.01 7.21
C ALA A 67 7.32 3.26 6.10
N ILE A 68 7.44 4.48 5.59
CA ILE A 68 8.43 4.85 4.57
C ILE A 68 9.86 4.75 5.11
N GLU A 69 10.09 5.20 6.34
CA GLU A 69 11.39 5.07 7.00
C GLU A 69 11.79 3.61 7.20
N ALA A 70 10.84 2.76 7.63
CA ALA A 70 11.10 1.34 7.79
C ALA A 70 11.47 0.65 6.46
N ILE A 71 10.80 1.02 5.36
CA ILE A 71 11.16 0.56 4.01
C ILE A 71 12.57 1.05 3.63
N ARG A 72 12.88 2.30 3.88
CA ARG A 72 14.20 2.90 3.60
C ARG A 72 15.31 2.17 4.34
N GLU A 73 15.16 1.92 5.64
CA GLU A 73 16.15 1.19 6.44
C GLU A 73 16.30 -0.26 5.96
N ALA A 74 15.20 -0.95 5.67
CA ALA A 74 15.24 -2.29 5.09
C ALA A 74 15.99 -2.31 3.75
N SER A 75 15.77 -1.31 2.89
CA SER A 75 16.44 -1.21 1.59
C SER A 75 17.96 -0.98 1.68
N LYS A 76 18.43 -0.22 2.67
CA LYS A 76 19.86 -0.02 2.93
C LYS A 76 20.57 -1.34 3.27
N THR A 77 19.88 -2.23 3.96
CA THR A 77 20.39 -3.55 4.35
C THR A 77 20.09 -4.65 3.33
N GLY A 78 19.48 -4.30 2.18
CA GLY A 78 19.13 -5.25 1.14
C GLY A 78 17.98 -6.19 1.53
N LYS A 79 17.13 -5.82 2.48
CA LYS A 79 16.00 -6.61 2.94
C LYS A 79 14.71 -6.17 2.25
N SER A 80 13.87 -7.15 1.92
CA SER A 80 12.49 -6.98 1.49
C SER A 80 11.54 -7.04 2.68
N GLY A 81 10.28 -6.63 2.50
CA GLY A 81 9.28 -6.72 3.56
C GLY A 81 7.89 -6.28 3.14
N TYR A 82 6.98 -6.18 4.10
CA TYR A 82 5.64 -5.69 3.82
C TYR A 82 5.13 -4.70 4.87
N VAL A 83 4.21 -3.85 4.44
CA VAL A 83 3.49 -2.88 5.26
C VAL A 83 2.04 -3.32 5.39
N TRP A 84 1.59 -3.49 6.62
CA TRP A 84 0.21 -3.80 6.94
C TRP A 84 -0.52 -2.52 7.32
N HIS A 85 -1.20 -1.90 6.37
CA HIS A 85 -2.04 -0.72 6.57
C HIS A 85 -3.48 -1.02 6.20
N THR A 86 -4.42 -0.67 7.08
CA THR A 86 -5.85 -0.89 6.85
C THR A 86 -6.37 -0.13 5.63
N THR A 87 -7.53 -0.54 5.12
CA THR A 87 -8.23 0.20 4.06
C THR A 87 -8.61 1.59 4.57
N GLY A 88 -8.54 2.61 3.70
CA GLY A 88 -8.81 4.00 4.07
C GLY A 88 -7.65 4.74 4.76
N SER A 89 -6.52 4.08 5.04
CA SER A 89 -5.34 4.70 5.66
C SER A 89 -4.45 5.49 4.68
N GLY A 90 -4.84 5.65 3.41
CA GLY A 90 -4.02 6.33 2.40
C GLY A 90 -2.83 5.51 1.91
N LYS A 91 -2.99 4.18 1.77
CA LYS A 91 -1.94 3.29 1.26
C LYS A 91 -1.34 3.76 -0.07
N THR A 92 -2.17 4.20 -1.01
CA THR A 92 -1.73 4.69 -2.33
C THR A 92 -0.75 5.86 -2.20
N LEU A 93 -1.04 6.83 -1.35
CA LEU A 93 -0.15 7.96 -1.09
C LEU A 93 1.15 7.51 -0.41
N THR A 94 1.06 6.59 0.55
CA THR A 94 2.22 6.04 1.25
C THR A 94 3.11 5.24 0.30
N SER A 95 2.53 4.39 -0.53
CA SER A 95 3.26 3.56 -1.50
C SER A 95 3.89 4.39 -2.62
N TYR A 96 3.19 5.43 -3.11
CA TYR A 96 3.77 6.42 -4.01
C TYR A 96 5.04 7.05 -3.42
N LYS A 97 4.91 7.61 -2.22
CA LYS A 97 6.03 8.31 -1.59
C LYS A 97 7.16 7.37 -1.22
N ALA A 98 6.86 6.13 -0.83
CA ALA A 98 7.87 5.09 -0.62
C ALA A 98 8.62 4.77 -1.91
N THR A 99 7.91 4.59 -3.03
CA THR A 99 8.50 4.29 -4.35
C THR A 99 9.45 5.39 -4.80
N ARG A 100 9.00 6.64 -4.69
CA ARG A 100 9.79 7.82 -5.02
C ARG A 100 11.02 7.95 -4.14
N ASN A 101 10.85 7.86 -2.81
CA ASN A 101 11.95 8.04 -1.87
C ASN A 101 12.99 6.92 -1.98
N LEU A 102 12.61 5.68 -2.28
CA LEU A 102 13.56 4.60 -2.58
C LEU A 102 14.49 4.96 -3.73
N LEU A 103 13.97 5.52 -4.80
CA LEU A 103 14.79 5.94 -5.93
C LEU A 103 15.72 7.09 -5.56
N MET A 104 15.21 8.08 -4.81
CA MET A 104 16.00 9.27 -4.41
C MET A 104 17.08 8.93 -3.40
N ASP A 105 16.73 8.15 -2.37
CA ASP A 105 17.56 7.95 -1.18
C ASP A 105 18.56 6.79 -1.32
N ILE A 106 18.32 5.85 -2.24
CA ILE A 106 19.14 4.65 -2.42
C ILE A 106 19.82 4.67 -3.80
N PRO A 107 21.03 5.24 -3.91
CA PRO A 107 21.71 5.39 -5.19
C PRO A 107 21.96 4.08 -5.95
N SER A 108 22.03 2.97 -5.23
CA SER A 108 22.26 1.65 -5.81
C SER A 108 21.01 1.04 -6.48
N ILE A 109 19.83 1.64 -6.36
CA ILE A 109 18.61 1.22 -7.05
C ILE A 109 18.57 1.92 -8.42
N ASP A 110 18.54 1.13 -9.49
CA ASP A 110 18.50 1.66 -10.86
C ASP A 110 17.07 2.11 -11.23
N LYS A 111 16.08 1.34 -10.85
CA LYS A 111 14.66 1.61 -11.12
C LYS A 111 13.82 1.25 -9.91
N THR A 112 12.77 2.02 -9.67
CA THR A 112 11.67 1.58 -8.81
C THR A 112 10.45 1.26 -9.65
N ILE A 113 9.80 0.14 -9.39
CA ILE A 113 8.63 -0.32 -10.15
C ILE A 113 7.44 -0.40 -9.21
N PHE A 114 6.42 0.41 -9.48
CA PHE A 114 5.15 0.32 -8.80
C PHE A 114 4.24 -0.64 -9.56
N LEU A 115 3.89 -1.76 -8.91
CA LEU A 115 3.03 -2.79 -9.47
C LEU A 115 1.60 -2.62 -9.03
N ILE A 116 0.70 -2.43 -9.98
CA ILE A 116 -0.73 -2.28 -9.79
C ILE A 116 -1.45 -3.53 -10.29
N ASP A 117 -2.56 -3.90 -9.63
CA ASP A 117 -3.47 -4.91 -10.17
C ASP A 117 -4.17 -4.34 -11.43
N ARG A 118 -4.32 -5.18 -12.45
CA ARG A 118 -4.99 -4.79 -13.71
C ARG A 118 -6.41 -4.25 -13.50
N LYS A 119 -7.09 -4.72 -12.46
CA LYS A 119 -8.44 -4.26 -12.12
C LYS A 119 -8.46 -2.84 -11.54
N ASP A 120 -7.34 -2.38 -11.01
CA ASP A 120 -7.19 -1.08 -10.38
C ASP A 120 -6.60 -0.03 -11.34
N LEU A 121 -6.20 -0.43 -12.57
CA LEU A 121 -5.68 0.49 -13.60
C LEU A 121 -6.70 1.55 -14.05
N ASP A 122 -7.98 1.19 -14.06
CA ASP A 122 -9.08 2.09 -14.45
C ASP A 122 -9.66 2.85 -13.23
N THR A 123 -9.00 2.79 -12.06
CA THR A 123 -9.53 3.28 -10.81
C THR A 123 -8.81 4.53 -10.29
N GLN A 124 -9.39 5.13 -9.26
CA GLN A 124 -8.88 6.28 -8.51
C GLN A 124 -7.41 6.16 -8.10
N THR A 125 -6.87 4.94 -7.97
CA THR A 125 -5.47 4.70 -7.57
C THR A 125 -4.47 5.22 -8.60
N THR A 126 -4.70 4.92 -9.88
CA THR A 126 -3.81 5.38 -10.97
C THR A 126 -3.90 6.89 -11.14
N MET A 127 -5.13 7.44 -11.12
CA MET A 127 -5.33 8.89 -11.21
C MET A 127 -4.65 9.62 -10.04
N ALA A 128 -4.81 9.12 -8.82
CA ALA A 128 -4.16 9.70 -7.65
C ALA A 128 -2.63 9.63 -7.76
N PHE A 129 -2.10 8.49 -8.24
CA PHE A 129 -0.66 8.32 -8.41
C PHE A 129 -0.10 9.30 -9.45
N GLN A 130 -0.79 9.51 -10.57
CA GLN A 130 -0.43 10.49 -11.59
C GLN A 130 -0.52 11.92 -11.05
N ALA A 131 -1.59 12.27 -10.32
CA ALA A 131 -1.74 13.61 -9.72
C ALA A 131 -0.61 13.95 -8.74
N TYR A 132 -0.07 12.94 -8.03
CA TYR A 132 1.09 13.12 -7.14
C TYR A 132 2.41 13.18 -7.90
N ALA A 133 2.46 12.65 -9.11
CA ALA A 133 3.68 12.54 -9.92
C ALA A 133 3.93 13.74 -10.83
N ASN A 134 2.88 14.48 -11.22
CA ASN A 134 2.92 15.49 -12.28
C ASN A 134 3.96 16.59 -12.09
N ASN A 135 4.38 16.91 -10.87
CA ASN A 135 5.43 17.90 -10.56
C ASN A 135 6.48 17.35 -9.60
N ASP A 136 6.69 16.06 -9.58
CA ASP A 136 7.77 15.50 -8.78
C ASP A 136 9.11 15.65 -9.51
N LEU A 137 10.20 15.70 -8.75
CA LEU A 137 11.57 15.72 -9.24
C LEU A 137 11.98 14.39 -9.92
N VAL A 138 11.16 13.37 -9.80
CA VAL A 138 11.38 12.03 -10.33
C VAL A 138 10.38 11.76 -11.44
N ASP A 139 10.88 11.39 -12.60
CA ASP A 139 10.04 10.94 -13.71
C ASP A 139 9.23 9.70 -13.28
N VAL A 140 7.92 9.85 -13.27
CA VAL A 140 6.99 8.77 -13.00
C VAL A 140 6.22 8.46 -14.28
N ASP A 141 6.52 7.32 -14.83
CA ASP A 141 6.04 6.93 -16.15
C ASP A 141 5.15 5.69 -16.06
N GLU A 142 3.88 5.82 -16.42
CA GLU A 142 3.03 4.67 -16.66
C GLU A 142 3.38 4.03 -18.00
N THR A 143 3.32 2.70 -18.04
CA THR A 143 3.60 1.96 -19.27
C THR A 143 2.32 1.70 -20.07
N ASP A 144 2.29 2.15 -21.33
CA ASP A 144 1.17 1.87 -22.24
C ASP A 144 1.08 0.39 -22.60
N ASN A 145 2.22 -0.19 -22.93
CA ASN A 145 2.33 -1.57 -23.36
C ASN A 145 3.67 -2.22 -22.97
N VAL A 146 3.86 -3.49 -23.32
CA VAL A 146 5.08 -4.24 -23.00
C VAL A 146 6.32 -3.70 -23.71
N ASN A 147 6.20 -3.13 -24.91
CA ASN A 147 7.34 -2.58 -25.63
C ASN A 147 7.79 -1.26 -24.99
N ASP A 148 6.86 -0.46 -24.51
CA ASP A 148 7.15 0.75 -23.74
C ASP A 148 7.83 0.40 -22.40
N LEU A 149 7.30 -0.57 -21.66
CA LEU A 149 7.97 -1.10 -20.46
C LEU A 149 9.42 -1.53 -20.76
N LYS A 150 9.63 -2.26 -21.86
CA LYS A 150 10.94 -2.69 -22.29
C LYS A 150 11.87 -1.51 -22.56
N LYS A 151 11.39 -0.47 -23.25
CA LYS A 151 12.14 0.77 -23.54
C LYS A 151 12.55 1.47 -22.25
N LYS A 152 11.63 1.66 -21.31
CA LYS A 152 11.88 2.30 -20.00
C LYS A 152 12.88 1.52 -19.15
N LEU A 153 12.82 0.19 -19.12
CA LEU A 153 13.81 -0.63 -18.42
C LEU A 153 15.21 -0.56 -19.05
N LYS A 154 15.33 -0.29 -20.35
CA LYS A 154 16.60 -0.14 -21.04
C LYS A 154 17.21 1.24 -20.89
N SER A 155 16.41 2.26 -20.62
CA SER A 155 16.88 3.63 -20.40
C SER A 155 17.92 3.66 -19.28
N GLU A 156 18.85 4.57 -19.35
CA GLU A 156 19.86 4.80 -18.31
C GLU A 156 19.35 5.71 -17.20
N ASP A 157 18.21 6.36 -17.44
CA ASP A 157 17.59 7.28 -16.49
C ASP A 157 17.09 6.53 -15.27
N ARG A 158 17.33 7.08 -14.11
CA ARG A 158 16.73 6.60 -12.87
C ARG A 158 15.30 7.13 -12.79
N GLN A 159 14.32 6.24 -12.85
CA GLN A 159 12.90 6.62 -12.91
C GLN A 159 12.00 5.65 -12.14
N VAL A 160 10.81 6.13 -11.79
CA VAL A 160 9.72 5.32 -11.29
C VAL A 160 8.90 4.81 -12.48
N ILE A 161 8.71 3.52 -12.58
CA ILE A 161 7.91 2.90 -13.64
C ILE A 161 6.63 2.33 -13.00
N VAL A 162 5.48 2.79 -13.47
CA VAL A 162 4.17 2.25 -13.08
C VAL A 162 3.73 1.22 -14.11
N THR A 163 3.48 0.00 -13.70
CA THR A 163 3.11 -1.08 -14.61
C THR A 163 2.31 -2.18 -13.92
N THR A 164 1.81 -3.13 -14.70
CA THR A 164 1.11 -4.30 -14.19
C THR A 164 1.99 -5.53 -14.15
N ILE A 165 1.66 -6.44 -13.25
CA ILE A 165 2.34 -7.73 -13.13
C ILE A 165 2.28 -8.53 -14.45
N GLN A 166 1.18 -8.42 -15.18
CA GLN A 166 0.99 -9.12 -16.46
C GLN A 166 1.95 -8.61 -17.54
N LYS A 167 2.14 -7.27 -17.63
CA LYS A 167 3.13 -6.68 -18.57
C LYS A 167 4.53 -7.16 -18.24
N MET A 168 4.89 -7.21 -16.94
CA MET A 168 6.18 -7.75 -16.48
C MET A 168 6.36 -9.22 -16.86
N GLN A 169 5.36 -10.06 -16.62
CA GLN A 169 5.41 -11.50 -16.99
C GLN A 169 5.57 -11.68 -18.50
N ILE A 170 4.77 -10.96 -19.31
CA ILE A 170 4.88 -11.06 -20.78
C ILE A 170 6.27 -10.60 -21.23
N LEU A 171 6.82 -9.56 -20.63
CA LEU A 171 8.15 -9.07 -20.97
C LEU A 171 9.21 -10.17 -20.76
N ILE A 172 9.31 -10.74 -19.56
CA ILE A 172 10.36 -11.70 -19.24
C ILE A 172 10.18 -13.05 -19.95
N SER A 173 8.92 -13.48 -20.19
CA SER A 173 8.64 -14.79 -20.77
C SER A 173 8.56 -14.81 -22.30
N LYS A 174 8.25 -13.68 -22.96
CA LYS A 174 7.94 -13.67 -24.41
C LYS A 174 8.70 -12.62 -25.21
N ARG A 175 9.19 -11.55 -24.57
CA ARG A 175 9.76 -10.38 -25.30
C ARG A 175 11.26 -10.22 -25.16
N LEU A 176 11.85 -10.87 -24.16
CA LEU A 176 13.29 -10.89 -23.98
C LEU A 176 13.85 -12.22 -24.51
N LYS A 177 14.81 -12.13 -25.40
CA LYS A 177 15.52 -13.31 -25.91
C LYS A 177 16.76 -13.52 -25.05
N GLU A 178 16.91 -14.71 -24.51
CA GLU A 178 18.09 -15.12 -23.77
C GLU A 178 19.36 -14.85 -24.61
N ASP A 179 20.46 -14.59 -23.92
CA ASP A 179 21.79 -14.33 -24.52
C ASP A 179 21.92 -13.07 -25.36
N THR A 180 20.92 -12.18 -25.37
CA THR A 180 21.07 -10.88 -26.00
C THR A 180 21.64 -9.85 -25.01
N PRO A 181 22.42 -8.84 -25.49
CA PRO A 181 22.88 -7.75 -24.65
C PRO A 181 21.74 -7.03 -23.89
N GLU A 182 20.60 -6.93 -24.54
CA GLU A 182 19.38 -6.35 -23.97
C GLU A 182 18.84 -7.17 -22.80
N TYR A 183 18.78 -8.48 -22.94
CA TYR A 183 18.40 -9.40 -21.86
C TYR A 183 19.32 -9.23 -20.66
N GLN A 184 20.63 -9.24 -20.88
CA GLN A 184 21.62 -9.11 -19.81
C GLN A 184 21.54 -7.73 -19.13
N LYS A 185 21.36 -6.64 -19.90
CA LYS A 185 21.20 -5.28 -19.35
C LYS A 185 20.00 -5.25 -18.40
N ILE A 186 18.83 -5.72 -18.83
CA ILE A 186 17.60 -5.68 -18.01
C ILE A 186 17.70 -6.62 -16.81
N LYS A 187 18.23 -7.83 -16.97
CA LYS A 187 18.39 -8.81 -15.91
C LYS A 187 19.28 -8.32 -14.76
N ASN A 188 20.30 -7.54 -15.07
CA ASN A 188 21.27 -7.03 -14.10
C ASN A 188 20.80 -5.79 -13.35
N LEU A 189 19.66 -5.19 -13.71
CA LEU A 189 19.11 -4.04 -12.99
C LEU A 189 18.84 -4.37 -11.52
N LYS A 190 19.22 -3.46 -10.64
CA LYS A 190 18.80 -3.50 -9.25
C LYS A 190 17.46 -2.76 -9.12
N ILE A 191 16.40 -3.53 -9.00
CA ILE A 191 15.04 -3.02 -8.99
C ILE A 191 14.44 -3.12 -7.59
N ALA A 192 13.74 -2.07 -7.15
CA ALA A 192 12.84 -2.13 -6.03
C ALA A 192 11.38 -2.18 -6.53
N PHE A 193 10.71 -3.28 -6.27
CA PHE A 193 9.28 -3.43 -6.54
C PHE A 193 8.48 -2.97 -5.34
N VAL A 194 7.54 -2.07 -5.56
CA VAL A 194 6.50 -1.68 -4.59
C VAL A 194 5.16 -2.17 -5.12
N VAL A 195 4.46 -2.96 -4.33
CA VAL A 195 3.25 -3.68 -4.76
C VAL A 195 2.07 -3.24 -3.93
N ASP A 196 1.12 -2.55 -4.54
CA ASP A 196 -0.14 -2.24 -3.86
C ASP A 196 -1.09 -3.45 -3.87
N GLU A 197 -1.92 -3.56 -2.84
CA GLU A 197 -2.80 -4.71 -2.59
C GLU A 197 -2.08 -6.07 -2.81
N CYS A 198 -0.89 -6.18 -2.28
CA CYS A 198 0.06 -7.25 -2.57
C CYS A 198 -0.47 -8.68 -2.28
N HIS A 199 -1.51 -8.80 -1.44
CA HIS A 199 -2.17 -10.08 -1.14
C HIS A 199 -2.89 -10.69 -2.36
N ARG A 200 -3.19 -9.88 -3.39
CA ARG A 200 -3.89 -10.31 -4.61
C ARG A 200 -3.17 -9.92 -5.90
N ALA A 201 -2.43 -8.80 -5.91
CA ALA A 201 -1.79 -8.28 -7.12
C ALA A 201 -0.72 -9.23 -7.67
N VAL A 202 0.03 -9.90 -6.80
CA VAL A 202 1.14 -10.77 -7.19
C VAL A 202 1.00 -12.15 -6.56
N THR A 203 0.87 -13.18 -7.40
CA THR A 203 0.84 -14.55 -6.90
C THR A 203 2.23 -15.03 -6.46
N PRO A 204 2.33 -15.97 -5.50
CA PRO A 204 3.61 -16.53 -5.08
C PRO A 204 4.45 -17.10 -6.25
N LYS A 205 3.80 -17.70 -7.25
CA LYS A 205 4.46 -18.22 -8.45
C LYS A 205 5.09 -17.10 -9.27
N THR A 206 4.29 -16.07 -9.57
CA THR A 206 4.75 -14.92 -10.37
C THR A 206 5.89 -14.18 -9.70
N LYS A 207 5.80 -13.96 -8.38
CA LYS A 207 6.88 -13.33 -7.64
C LYS A 207 8.18 -14.12 -7.75
N ARG A 208 8.13 -15.44 -7.56
CA ARG A 208 9.30 -16.33 -7.70
C ARG A 208 9.90 -16.25 -9.11
N GLU A 209 9.09 -16.19 -10.16
CA GLU A 209 9.56 -16.04 -11.55
C GLU A 209 10.32 -14.71 -11.74
N LEU A 210 9.76 -13.61 -11.24
CA LEU A 210 10.41 -12.31 -11.31
C LEU A 210 11.68 -12.23 -10.46
N GLU A 211 11.71 -12.82 -9.27
CA GLU A 211 12.90 -12.87 -8.41
C GLU A 211 14.03 -13.70 -9.05
N ARG A 212 13.69 -14.77 -9.74
CA ARG A 212 14.69 -15.55 -10.50
C ARG A 212 15.27 -14.78 -11.67
N PHE A 213 14.44 -13.97 -12.32
CA PHE A 213 14.90 -13.13 -13.41
C PHE A 213 15.71 -11.93 -12.91
N PHE A 214 15.17 -11.15 -11.96
CA PHE A 214 15.81 -10.01 -11.34
C PHE A 214 16.47 -10.43 -10.01
N GLY A 215 17.59 -11.13 -10.09
CA GLY A 215 18.24 -11.71 -8.91
C GLY A 215 18.70 -10.71 -7.84
N ARG A 216 18.64 -9.41 -8.12
CA ARG A 216 19.03 -8.30 -7.21
C ARG A 216 17.85 -7.42 -6.83
N SER A 217 16.61 -7.94 -6.92
CA SER A 217 15.41 -7.15 -6.65
C SER A 217 15.05 -7.11 -5.16
N LEU A 218 14.50 -5.97 -4.74
CA LEU A 218 13.87 -5.76 -3.44
C LEU A 218 12.34 -5.71 -3.63
N TRP A 219 11.59 -6.17 -2.63
CA TRP A 219 10.14 -6.26 -2.72
C TRP A 219 9.48 -5.68 -1.48
N TYR A 220 8.60 -4.70 -1.68
CA TYR A 220 7.84 -4.04 -0.64
C TYR A 220 6.35 -4.15 -0.92
N GLY A 221 5.65 -5.01 -0.16
CA GLY A 221 4.21 -5.23 -0.32
C GLY A 221 3.39 -4.33 0.58
N PHE A 222 2.35 -3.67 0.05
CA PHE A 222 1.33 -2.96 0.83
C PHE A 222 0.04 -3.74 0.82
N THR A 223 -0.58 -3.93 1.98
CA THR A 223 -1.87 -4.63 2.10
C THR A 223 -2.62 -4.29 3.37
N GLY A 224 -3.94 -4.25 3.28
CA GLY A 224 -4.84 -4.17 4.45
C GLY A 224 -5.18 -5.55 5.03
N THR A 225 -5.00 -6.60 4.25
CA THR A 225 -5.40 -7.98 4.58
C THR A 225 -4.27 -8.97 4.33
N PRO A 226 -3.20 -8.97 5.16
CA PRO A 226 -2.13 -9.93 5.01
C PRO A 226 -2.63 -11.37 5.11
N ARG A 227 -1.92 -12.29 4.43
CA ARG A 227 -2.14 -13.73 4.56
C ARG A 227 -1.30 -14.27 5.70
N PHE A 228 -1.95 -14.84 6.69
CA PHE A 228 -1.36 -15.50 7.85
C PHE A 228 -1.49 -17.02 7.76
N ALA A 229 -1.08 -17.72 8.80
CA ALA A 229 -1.21 -19.18 8.88
C ALA A 229 -2.69 -19.63 8.92
N GLU A 230 -3.56 -18.79 9.47
CA GLU A 230 -5.01 -19.03 9.59
C GLU A 230 -5.76 -18.84 8.27
N ASN A 231 -5.24 -17.98 7.38
CA ASN A 231 -5.86 -17.68 6.08
C ASN A 231 -4.83 -17.69 4.93
N PRO A 232 -4.08 -18.79 4.76
CA PRO A 232 -2.93 -18.84 3.86
C PRO A 232 -3.33 -18.82 2.39
N TYR A 233 -2.36 -18.53 1.51
CA TYR A 233 -2.53 -18.81 0.08
C TYR A 233 -2.79 -20.29 -0.16
N PRO A 234 -3.53 -20.66 -1.23
CA PRO A 234 -3.68 -22.06 -1.63
C PRO A 234 -2.33 -22.74 -1.77
N GLN A 235 -2.26 -24.01 -1.37
CA GLN A 235 -1.02 -24.75 -1.49
C GLN A 235 -0.73 -25.04 -2.96
N LEU A 236 0.45 -24.68 -3.41
CA LEU A 236 0.94 -24.94 -4.75
C LEU A 236 2.42 -25.33 -4.67
N GLY A 237 2.66 -26.62 -4.51
CA GLY A 237 4.01 -27.16 -4.30
C GLY A 237 4.68 -26.54 -3.05
N ASP A 238 5.91 -26.06 -3.22
CA ASP A 238 6.77 -25.48 -2.19
C ASP A 238 6.66 -23.93 -2.08
N LEU A 239 5.65 -23.34 -2.73
CA LEU A 239 5.48 -21.88 -2.73
C LEU A 239 5.10 -21.33 -1.35
N PRO A 240 5.57 -20.13 -1.00
CA PRO A 240 5.19 -19.44 0.24
C PRO A 240 3.66 -19.26 0.35
N ARG A 241 3.13 -19.47 1.55
CA ARG A 241 1.69 -19.41 1.80
C ARG A 241 1.24 -18.23 2.67
N THR A 242 2.18 -17.48 3.22
CA THR A 242 1.89 -16.28 4.02
C THR A 242 2.56 -15.06 3.43
N THR A 243 2.02 -13.87 3.74
CA THR A 243 2.61 -12.62 3.26
C THR A 243 4.04 -12.45 3.75
N GLU A 244 4.32 -12.82 4.99
CA GLU A 244 5.66 -12.74 5.57
C GLU A 244 6.67 -13.67 4.85
N LYS A 245 6.28 -14.91 4.60
CA LYS A 245 7.14 -15.83 3.84
C LYS A 245 7.34 -15.40 2.39
N LEU A 246 6.39 -14.64 1.84
CA LEU A 246 6.45 -14.18 0.45
C LEU A 246 7.26 -12.89 0.30
N TYR A 247 7.09 -11.92 1.18
CA TYR A 247 7.71 -10.58 1.08
C TYR A 247 8.85 -10.35 2.07
N GLY A 248 8.95 -11.09 3.15
CA GLY A 248 9.86 -10.87 4.27
C GLY A 248 9.15 -10.31 5.51
N GLU A 249 9.90 -9.77 6.44
CA GLU A 249 9.40 -9.24 7.71
C GLU A 249 8.35 -8.15 7.52
N ARG A 250 7.43 -8.04 8.49
CA ARG A 250 6.51 -6.91 8.56
C ARG A 250 7.28 -5.67 9.02
N LEU A 251 7.44 -4.71 8.11
CA LEU A 251 8.18 -3.47 8.35
C LEU A 251 7.39 -2.46 9.17
N HIS A 252 6.08 -2.38 8.94
CA HIS A 252 5.19 -1.47 9.69
C HIS A 252 3.77 -2.03 9.78
N LYS A 253 3.06 -1.64 10.85
CA LYS A 253 1.69 -2.07 11.12
C LYS A 253 0.83 -0.88 11.52
N TYR A 254 -0.29 -0.68 10.80
CA TYR A 254 -1.34 0.28 11.14
C TYR A 254 -2.69 -0.34 10.86
N THR A 255 -3.32 -0.86 11.92
CA THR A 255 -4.57 -1.63 11.83
C THR A 255 -5.79 -0.74 11.84
N ILE A 256 -6.97 -1.36 11.62
CA ILE A 256 -8.25 -0.66 11.75
C ILE A 256 -8.46 -0.10 13.17
N GLN A 257 -7.95 -0.76 14.20
CA GLN A 257 -8.02 -0.27 15.59
C GLN A 257 -7.22 1.03 15.76
N ASN A 258 -6.00 1.09 15.22
CA ASN A 258 -5.20 2.30 15.21
C ASN A 258 -5.91 3.43 14.45
N ALA A 259 -6.47 3.11 13.29
CA ALA A 259 -7.14 4.08 12.42
C ALA A 259 -8.43 4.66 13.05
N ILE A 260 -9.18 3.85 13.81
CA ILE A 260 -10.35 4.30 14.57
C ILE A 260 -9.91 5.18 15.75
N HIS A 261 -8.88 4.75 16.48
CA HIS A 261 -8.32 5.52 17.60
C HIS A 261 -7.86 6.90 17.15
N ASP A 262 -7.15 6.96 16.03
CA ASP A 262 -6.63 8.21 15.45
C ASP A 262 -7.69 9.02 14.68
N LYS A 263 -8.95 8.56 14.69
CA LYS A 263 -10.06 9.17 13.92
C LYS A 263 -9.78 9.28 12.42
N ALA A 264 -8.88 8.45 11.90
CA ALA A 264 -8.55 8.40 10.47
C ALA A 264 -9.63 7.70 9.64
N VAL A 265 -10.38 6.79 10.27
CA VAL A 265 -11.56 6.12 9.72
C VAL A 265 -12.71 6.17 10.73
N LEU A 266 -13.93 6.04 10.25
CA LEU A 266 -15.11 5.99 11.12
C LEU A 266 -15.09 4.72 11.95
N GLY A 267 -15.47 4.82 13.21
CA GLY A 267 -15.72 3.66 14.06
C GLY A 267 -16.94 2.87 13.56
N PHE A 268 -16.98 1.58 13.88
CA PHE A 268 -18.13 0.73 13.59
C PHE A 268 -18.46 -0.12 14.82
N GLN A 269 -19.72 -0.50 14.91
CA GLN A 269 -20.18 -1.47 15.91
C GLN A 269 -20.49 -2.78 15.19
N VAL A 270 -20.07 -3.90 15.78
CA VAL A 270 -20.40 -5.23 15.29
C VAL A 270 -21.60 -5.75 16.09
N GLU A 271 -22.70 -5.99 15.39
CA GLU A 271 -23.85 -6.67 15.97
C GLU A 271 -23.90 -8.10 15.43
N HIS A 272 -23.89 -9.05 16.33
CA HIS A 272 -24.07 -10.45 16.01
C HIS A 272 -25.56 -10.79 15.99
N ASN A 273 -26.12 -10.98 14.79
CA ASN A 273 -27.49 -11.45 14.60
C ASN A 273 -27.49 -12.94 14.25
N GLY A 274 -26.99 -13.76 15.17
CA GLY A 274 -27.02 -15.21 15.05
C GLY A 274 -28.43 -15.81 15.21
N PRO A 275 -28.64 -17.06 14.76
CA PRO A 275 -29.89 -17.76 15.02
C PRO A 275 -30.04 -17.95 16.54
N LYS A 276 -31.21 -17.57 17.06
CA LYS A 276 -31.56 -17.86 18.49
C LYS A 276 -31.71 -19.37 18.60
N ASN A 277 -30.92 -20.03 19.45
CA ASN A 277 -30.99 -21.45 19.79
C ASN A 277 -30.12 -22.42 18.95
N VAL A 278 -28.95 -22.06 18.54
CA VAL A 278 -27.99 -23.03 18.01
C VAL A 278 -26.83 -23.17 18.98
N ALA A 279 -26.67 -24.36 19.52
CA ALA A 279 -25.62 -24.69 20.48
C ALA A 279 -24.22 -24.81 19.89
N ASP A 280 -24.11 -24.85 18.55
CA ASP A 280 -22.86 -24.94 17.81
C ASP A 280 -22.85 -23.99 16.62
N GLU A 281 -22.11 -22.89 16.71
CA GLU A 281 -21.94 -21.89 15.64
C GLU A 281 -21.07 -22.39 14.45
N THR A 282 -20.64 -23.63 14.46
CA THR A 282 -19.71 -24.19 13.47
C THR A 282 -20.37 -24.89 12.31
N ASP A 283 -21.68 -25.13 12.36
CA ASP A 283 -22.38 -25.79 11.25
C ASP A 283 -22.82 -24.79 10.17
N SER A 284 -22.13 -24.84 9.02
CA SER A 284 -22.43 -24.02 7.85
C SER A 284 -23.85 -24.21 7.29
N SER A 285 -24.52 -25.31 7.62
CA SER A 285 -25.92 -25.56 7.22
C SER A 285 -26.91 -24.58 7.84
N VAL A 286 -26.59 -24.04 9.02
CA VAL A 286 -27.41 -23.05 9.71
C VAL A 286 -27.48 -21.72 8.95
N TYR A 287 -26.40 -21.33 8.31
CA TYR A 287 -26.30 -20.09 7.55
C TYR A 287 -26.88 -20.20 6.12
N ASN A 288 -26.99 -21.42 5.59
CA ASN A 288 -27.57 -21.70 4.27
C ASN A 288 -29.08 -22.00 4.33
N ASN A 289 -29.74 -21.77 5.46
CA ASN A 289 -31.19 -21.95 5.59
C ASN A 289 -31.93 -20.74 5.05
N GLU A 290 -32.98 -20.97 4.24
CA GLU A 290 -33.82 -19.94 3.64
C GLU A 290 -34.40 -18.96 4.69
N THR A 291 -34.85 -19.47 5.82
CA THR A 291 -35.36 -18.65 6.94
C THR A 291 -34.29 -17.71 7.51
N HIS A 292 -33.04 -18.16 7.59
CA HIS A 292 -31.90 -17.34 8.02
C HIS A 292 -31.61 -16.26 7.00
N MET A 293 -31.56 -16.61 5.71
CA MET A 293 -31.33 -15.67 4.61
C MET A 293 -32.40 -14.59 4.54
N LEU A 294 -33.68 -14.94 4.64
CA LEU A 294 -34.79 -13.99 4.68
C LEU A 294 -34.70 -13.05 5.87
N ARG A 295 -34.30 -13.56 7.04
CA ARG A 295 -34.08 -12.74 8.24
C ARG A 295 -32.91 -11.76 8.06
N VAL A 296 -31.80 -12.20 7.47
CA VAL A 296 -30.66 -11.32 7.14
C VAL A 296 -31.10 -10.23 6.17
N LEU A 297 -31.84 -10.57 5.14
CA LEU A 297 -32.43 -9.61 4.20
C LEU A 297 -33.37 -8.62 4.88
N ASP A 298 -34.25 -9.08 5.77
CA ASP A 298 -35.13 -8.19 6.55
C ASP A 298 -34.32 -7.20 7.43
N ILE A 299 -33.24 -7.67 8.06
CA ILE A 299 -32.35 -6.81 8.84
C ILE A 299 -31.69 -5.76 7.95
N ILE A 300 -31.17 -6.18 6.79
CA ILE A 300 -30.49 -5.27 5.86
C ILE A 300 -31.48 -4.23 5.30
N LEU A 301 -32.65 -4.65 4.84
CA LEU A 301 -33.59 -3.78 4.16
C LEU A 301 -34.41 -2.89 5.12
N ASN A 302 -34.80 -3.43 6.27
CA ASN A 302 -35.79 -2.79 7.13
C ASN A 302 -35.26 -2.31 8.48
N LYS A 303 -34.12 -2.84 8.96
CA LYS A 303 -33.58 -2.50 10.29
C LYS A 303 -32.24 -1.79 10.27
N SER A 304 -31.42 -1.97 9.24
CA SER A 304 -30.14 -1.26 9.13
C SER A 304 -30.31 0.24 8.94
N TYR A 305 -31.39 0.66 8.28
CA TYR A 305 -31.74 2.05 8.05
C TYR A 305 -31.81 2.90 9.34
N HIS A 306 -32.35 2.34 10.42
CA HIS A 306 -32.47 3.03 11.70
C HIS A 306 -31.15 3.12 12.49
N LYS A 307 -30.14 2.34 12.13
CA LYS A 307 -28.88 2.24 12.89
C LYS A 307 -27.73 2.99 12.26
N LEU A 308 -27.80 3.32 10.97
CA LEU A 308 -26.73 3.99 10.23
C LEU A 308 -26.70 5.51 10.42
N GLY A 309 -27.56 6.09 11.24
CA GLY A 309 -27.55 7.53 11.53
C GLY A 309 -27.78 8.41 10.31
N PHE A 310 -28.34 7.88 9.25
CA PHE A 310 -28.86 8.69 8.15
C PHE A 310 -30.08 9.47 8.65
N GLN A 311 -29.82 10.56 9.35
CA GLN A 311 -30.81 11.62 9.48
C GLN A 311 -30.83 12.37 8.15
N ASN A 312 -32.01 12.36 7.58
CA ASN A 312 -32.51 13.10 6.46
C ASN A 312 -31.65 14.29 5.98
N GLY A 313 -31.30 14.28 4.72
CA GLY A 313 -30.73 15.38 3.99
C GLY A 313 -29.61 14.95 3.10
#